data_ecae4b6a0a70933f82943df3ad11483d
#
_entry.id   ecae4b6a0a70933f82943df3ad11483d
#
_cell.length_a   1.000
_cell.length_b   1.000
_cell.length_c   1.000
_cell.angle_alpha   90.00
_cell.angle_beta   90.00
_cell.angle_gamma   90.00
#
_symmetry.space_group_name_H-M   'P 1'
#
loop_
_entity.id
_entity.type
_entity.pdbx_description
1 polymer ?
#
loop_
_entity_poly.entity_id
_entity_poly.type
_entity_poly.pdbx_seq_one_letter_code
_entity_poly.pdbx_strand_id
1 'polypeptide(L)'
;MITIGQDHALLPGNVANPTFDYIALGHIHKHQVLSRNPPMVYAGNLERLDFSEEADEKGFYMVEIEPDKEAGKRRVTFDFHQVDARRFLTISAEVPPGDTDPTATVLRAIAPQAEKVKDAIVRLQLSLPEETPISSGRESDLREALKGAYYVTIARDIKREARRRLGSWTAEEIKPLDALKTWLESKKVTPERIKVLMEYGEKLLQD
;
A
#
# COMPACT_ATOMS: atom_id res chain seq x y z
N MET A 1 3.88 2.35 -10.11
CA MET A 1 4.15 3.72 -9.61
C MET A 1 3.26 4.64 -10.41
N ILE A 2 2.21 5.20 -9.78
CA ILE A 2 1.32 6.16 -10.45
C ILE A 2 1.92 7.54 -10.17
N THR A 3 2.54 8.15 -11.17
CA THR A 3 3.02 9.52 -11.09
C THR A 3 1.81 10.43 -11.26
N ILE A 4 1.27 10.97 -10.17
CA ILE A 4 0.22 11.99 -10.20
C ILE A 4 0.95 13.34 -10.07
N GLY A 5 1.23 13.97 -11.19
CA GLY A 5 1.87 15.29 -11.26
C GLY A 5 3.11 15.28 -12.15
N GLN A 6 3.50 16.47 -12.59
CA GLN A 6 4.78 16.69 -13.31
C GLN A 6 5.91 16.82 -12.27
N ASP A 7 6.26 15.73 -11.61
CA ASP A 7 7.45 15.74 -10.76
C ASP A 7 8.69 15.78 -11.63
N HIS A 8 9.43 16.87 -11.54
CA HIS A 8 10.73 17.00 -12.21
C HIS A 8 11.73 16.08 -11.53
N ALA A 9 12.05 14.95 -12.16
CA ALA A 9 13.09 14.06 -11.68
C ALA A 9 14.46 14.73 -11.85
N LEU A 10 15.08 15.10 -10.74
CA LEU A 10 16.46 15.56 -10.71
C LEU A 10 17.39 14.36 -10.52
N LEU A 11 18.36 14.20 -11.40
CA LEU A 11 19.41 13.20 -11.19
C LEU A 11 20.32 13.64 -10.02
N PRO A 12 20.74 12.72 -9.14
CA PRO A 12 21.64 13.06 -8.04
C PRO A 12 22.87 13.87 -8.48
N GLY A 13 23.48 13.54 -9.62
CA GLY A 13 24.62 14.25 -10.18
C GLY A 13 24.34 15.71 -10.57
N ASN A 14 23.07 16.08 -10.81
CA ASN A 14 22.72 17.48 -11.11
C ASN A 14 22.60 18.33 -9.85
N VAL A 15 22.36 17.70 -8.70
CA VAL A 15 22.17 18.36 -7.41
C VAL A 15 23.46 18.33 -6.57
N ALA A 16 24.25 17.26 -6.69
CA ALA A 16 25.49 17.04 -5.95
C ALA A 16 26.61 17.99 -6.44
N ASN A 17 26.46 19.29 -6.14
CA ASN A 17 27.49 20.28 -6.47
C ASN A 17 28.56 20.27 -5.36
N PRO A 18 29.85 20.06 -5.70
CA PRO A 18 30.95 19.99 -4.73
C PRO A 18 31.25 21.32 -4.00
N THR A 19 30.62 22.42 -4.42
CA THR A 19 30.72 23.70 -3.70
C THR A 19 29.80 23.77 -2.48
N PHE A 20 28.88 22.82 -2.32
CA PHE A 20 28.02 22.72 -1.14
C PHE A 20 28.65 21.79 -0.10
N ASP A 21 28.60 22.21 1.15
CA ASP A 21 29.04 21.40 2.27
C ASP A 21 27.97 20.37 2.69
N TYR A 22 26.68 20.73 2.54
CA TYR A 22 25.54 19.89 2.87
C TYR A 22 24.33 20.24 1.97
N ILE A 23 23.60 19.23 1.53
CA ILE A 23 22.42 19.38 0.70
C ILE A 23 21.23 18.75 1.42
N ALA A 24 20.35 19.60 1.96
CA ALA A 24 19.09 19.18 2.55
C ALA A 24 18.01 19.06 1.49
N LEU A 25 17.39 17.89 1.39
CA LEU A 25 16.30 17.61 0.45
C LEU A 25 14.99 17.43 1.21
N GLY A 26 13.91 17.94 0.59
CA GLY A 26 12.53 17.79 1.08
C GLY A 26 11.68 16.91 0.19
N HIS A 27 10.36 16.88 0.43
CA HIS A 27 9.34 16.17 -0.33
C HIS A 27 9.25 14.65 -0.03
N ILE A 28 10.37 13.94 0.09
CA ILE A 28 10.34 12.49 0.43
C ILE A 28 10.20 12.32 1.95
N HIS A 29 9.15 11.60 2.36
CA HIS A 29 8.79 11.43 3.78
C HIS A 29 9.64 10.41 4.53
N LYS A 30 10.33 9.55 3.81
CA LYS A 30 11.28 8.59 4.39
C LYS A 30 12.66 9.19 4.45
N HIS A 31 13.28 9.20 5.65
CA HIS A 31 14.65 9.65 5.79
C HIS A 31 15.62 8.75 5.01
N GLN A 32 16.57 9.34 4.32
CA GLN A 32 17.57 8.61 3.56
C GLN A 32 18.77 9.48 3.20
N VAL A 33 19.94 8.85 3.13
CA VAL A 33 21.19 9.48 2.70
C VAL A 33 21.47 9.06 1.26
N LEU A 34 21.42 10.01 0.33
CA LEU A 34 21.69 9.75 -1.08
C LEU A 34 23.17 9.81 -1.43
N SER A 35 23.93 10.68 -0.74
CA SER A 35 25.37 10.83 -0.90
C SER A 35 26.01 11.21 0.44
N ARG A 36 27.27 10.82 0.63
CA ARG A 36 28.07 11.24 1.78
C ARG A 36 29.12 12.28 1.44
N ASN A 37 29.37 12.54 0.14
CA ASN A 37 30.33 13.53 -0.31
C ASN A 37 29.91 14.17 -1.66
N PRO A 38 29.40 15.42 -1.67
CA PRO A 38 28.91 16.11 -0.48
C PRO A 38 27.72 15.37 0.14
N PRO A 39 27.48 15.52 1.46
CA PRO A 39 26.30 14.94 2.08
C PRO A 39 25.03 15.45 1.46
N MET A 40 24.16 14.53 0.99
CA MET A 40 22.86 14.83 0.38
C MET A 40 21.81 13.95 1.04
N VAL A 41 20.88 14.58 1.76
CA VAL A 41 20.03 13.90 2.73
C VAL A 41 18.58 14.34 2.61
N TYR A 42 17.67 13.38 2.57
CA TYR A 42 16.25 13.58 2.90
C TYR A 42 16.08 13.36 4.40
N ALA A 43 15.62 14.37 5.12
CA ALA A 43 15.34 14.23 6.55
C ALA A 43 14.08 13.40 6.83
N GLY A 44 13.18 13.33 5.87
CA GLY A 44 11.87 12.74 6.07
C GLY A 44 10.91 13.71 6.75
N ASN A 45 9.91 13.15 7.41
CA ASN A 45 8.94 13.90 8.22
C ASN A 45 8.97 13.44 9.69
N LEU A 46 8.42 14.27 10.58
CA LEU A 46 8.41 14.01 12.03
C LEU A 46 7.26 13.06 12.45
N GLU A 47 6.21 12.99 11.64
CA GLU A 47 5.03 12.16 11.88
C GLU A 47 4.69 11.33 10.65
N ARG A 48 4.02 10.18 10.86
CA ARG A 48 3.47 9.38 9.77
C ARG A 48 2.21 10.03 9.23
N LEU A 49 2.07 10.13 7.92
CA LEU A 49 0.91 10.72 7.25
C LEU A 49 -0.10 9.66 6.81
N ASP A 50 0.37 8.47 6.49
CA ASP A 50 -0.48 7.36 6.07
C ASP A 50 0.11 6.00 6.43
N PHE A 51 -0.63 4.93 6.09
CA PHE A 51 -0.23 3.56 6.40
C PHE A 51 0.91 3.01 5.52
N SER A 52 1.30 3.69 4.45
CA SER A 52 2.50 3.29 3.68
C SER A 52 3.79 3.57 4.45
N GLU A 53 3.71 4.48 5.42
CA GLU A 53 4.81 4.89 6.28
C GLU A 53 4.85 4.14 7.62
N GLU A 54 4.01 3.11 7.80
CA GLU A 54 3.87 2.35 9.06
C GLU A 54 5.22 1.86 9.60
N ALA A 55 6.10 1.39 8.71
CA ALA A 55 7.41 0.86 9.06
C ALA A 55 8.53 1.92 9.07
N ASP A 56 8.23 3.17 8.72
CA ASP A 56 9.26 4.19 8.62
C ASP A 56 9.63 4.74 10.01
N GLU A 57 10.91 4.92 10.24
CA GLU A 57 11.42 5.73 11.35
C GLU A 57 11.22 7.21 11.02
N LYS A 58 10.73 7.97 12.00
CA LYS A 58 10.48 9.40 11.90
C LYS A 58 11.44 10.18 12.78
N GLY A 59 11.89 11.33 12.27
CA GLY A 59 12.91 12.09 13.00
C GLY A 59 13.46 13.25 12.18
N PHE A 60 14.61 13.72 12.62
CA PHE A 60 15.32 14.83 12.00
C PHE A 60 16.83 14.56 12.01
N TYR A 61 17.57 15.31 11.21
CA TYR A 61 19.02 15.29 11.25
C TYR A 61 19.56 16.51 12.01
N MET A 62 20.51 16.25 12.95
CA MET A 62 21.39 17.26 13.49
C MET A 62 22.61 17.35 12.58
N VAL A 63 22.91 18.55 12.09
CA VAL A 63 24.01 18.78 11.16
C VAL A 63 24.97 19.80 11.75
N GLU A 64 26.24 19.45 11.81
CA GLU A 64 27.32 20.31 12.26
C GLU A 64 28.29 20.58 11.12
N ILE A 65 28.61 21.83 10.88
CA ILE A 65 29.51 22.28 9.80
C ILE A 65 30.63 23.12 10.41
N GLU A 66 31.88 22.69 10.22
CA GLU A 66 33.05 23.44 10.67
C GLU A 66 33.18 24.77 9.92
N PRO A 67 33.20 25.94 10.59
CA PRO A 67 33.14 27.24 9.92
C PRO A 67 34.47 27.71 9.28
N ASP A 68 35.58 27.08 9.65
CA ASP A 68 36.94 27.64 9.39
C ASP A 68 37.49 27.40 8.00
N LYS A 69 36.74 26.70 7.11
CA LYS A 69 37.18 26.36 5.77
C LYS A 69 36.29 27.01 4.71
N GLU A 70 36.81 27.07 3.48
CA GLU A 70 36.04 27.48 2.33
C GLU A 70 34.83 26.54 2.09
N ALA A 71 33.76 27.09 1.51
CA ALA A 71 32.58 26.30 1.12
C ALA A 71 32.97 25.14 0.21
N GLY A 72 32.35 23.95 0.42
CA GLY A 72 32.69 22.71 -0.25
C GLY A 72 33.92 21.98 0.32
N LYS A 73 34.61 22.56 1.29
CA LYS A 73 35.79 21.99 1.95
C LYS A 73 35.60 21.81 3.47
N ARG A 74 34.45 22.22 4.00
CA ARG A 74 34.15 22.12 5.42
C ARG A 74 33.87 20.67 5.79
N ARG A 75 34.30 20.31 6.99
CA ARG A 75 33.89 19.02 7.55
C ARG A 75 32.46 19.11 8.01
N VAL A 76 31.66 18.12 7.63
CA VAL A 76 30.25 17.98 8.00
C VAL A 76 30.04 16.68 8.71
N THR A 77 29.40 16.74 9.87
CA THR A 77 28.82 15.58 10.55
C THR A 77 27.30 15.70 10.54
N PHE A 78 26.60 14.60 10.43
CA PHE A 78 25.14 14.58 10.42
C PHE A 78 24.62 13.27 10.99
N ASP A 79 23.75 13.37 11.98
CA ASP A 79 23.22 12.25 12.73
C ASP A 79 21.70 12.31 12.75
N PHE A 80 21.06 11.15 12.54
CA PHE A 80 19.61 11.03 12.59
C PHE A 80 19.14 10.87 14.03
N HIS A 81 18.20 11.70 14.43
CA HIS A 81 17.54 11.65 15.72
C HIS A 81 16.09 11.21 15.53
N GLN A 82 15.82 9.99 15.95
CA GLN A 82 14.46 9.45 15.91
C GLN A 82 13.58 10.15 16.95
N VAL A 83 12.33 10.42 16.57
CA VAL A 83 11.28 10.95 17.45
C VAL A 83 10.25 9.87 17.75
N ASP A 84 9.55 10.04 18.86
CA ASP A 84 8.42 9.17 19.23
C ASP A 84 7.15 9.59 18.44
N ALA A 85 7.17 9.29 17.15
CA ALA A 85 6.05 9.54 16.25
C ALA A 85 4.89 8.58 16.51
N ARG A 86 3.65 9.05 16.38
CA ARG A 86 2.46 8.20 16.58
C ARG A 86 2.52 6.97 15.68
N ARG A 87 2.28 5.82 16.29
CA ARG A 87 2.30 4.53 15.59
C ARG A 87 1.10 4.39 14.67
N PHE A 88 1.35 3.94 13.44
CA PHE A 88 0.36 3.33 12.57
C PHE A 88 0.47 1.82 12.69
N LEU A 89 -0.66 1.13 12.72
CA LEU A 89 -0.72 -0.32 12.91
C LEU A 89 -1.77 -0.93 11.99
N THR A 90 -1.34 -1.77 11.07
CA THR A 90 -2.24 -2.59 10.24
C THR A 90 -2.39 -3.97 10.87
N ILE A 91 -3.62 -4.33 11.22
CA ILE A 91 -4.00 -5.67 11.67
C ILE A 91 -4.79 -6.32 10.54
N SER A 92 -4.28 -7.40 9.98
CA SER A 92 -4.96 -8.15 8.94
C SER A 92 -5.62 -9.40 9.54
N ALA A 93 -6.89 -9.60 9.23
CA ALA A 93 -7.63 -10.79 9.60
C ALA A 93 -8.31 -11.39 8.38
N GLU A 94 -8.06 -12.66 8.13
CA GLU A 94 -8.69 -13.45 7.08
C GLU A 94 -9.71 -14.38 7.68
N VAL A 95 -10.96 -14.27 7.23
CA VAL A 95 -12.05 -15.14 7.64
C VAL A 95 -12.21 -16.21 6.56
N PRO A 96 -12.05 -17.50 6.89
CA PRO A 96 -12.22 -18.57 5.92
C PRO A 96 -13.69 -18.74 5.51
N PRO A 97 -13.97 -19.28 4.31
CA PRO A 97 -15.32 -19.65 3.91
C PRO A 97 -15.93 -20.68 4.91
N GLY A 98 -17.19 -20.44 5.27
CA GLY A 98 -17.91 -21.33 6.22
C GLY A 98 -17.53 -21.16 7.69
N ASP A 99 -16.79 -20.10 8.04
CA ASP A 99 -16.51 -19.80 9.45
C ASP A 99 -17.81 -19.52 10.21
N THR A 100 -18.04 -20.27 11.26
CA THR A 100 -19.26 -20.17 12.10
C THR A 100 -19.24 -18.98 13.05
N ASP A 101 -18.05 -18.44 13.37
CA ASP A 101 -17.89 -17.24 14.18
C ASP A 101 -16.77 -16.30 13.63
N PRO A 102 -17.06 -15.58 12.55
CA PRO A 102 -16.13 -14.63 11.94
C PRO A 102 -15.59 -13.59 12.92
N THR A 103 -16.43 -13.18 13.89
CA THR A 103 -16.03 -12.19 14.89
C THR A 103 -14.93 -12.73 15.81
N ALA A 104 -15.09 -13.95 16.31
CA ALA A 104 -14.07 -14.58 17.13
C ALA A 104 -12.75 -14.77 16.38
N THR A 105 -12.80 -15.06 15.07
CA THR A 105 -11.60 -15.17 14.23
C THR A 105 -10.88 -13.83 14.13
N VAL A 106 -11.60 -12.73 13.93
CA VAL A 106 -11.01 -11.39 13.90
C VAL A 106 -10.45 -10.97 15.27
N LEU A 107 -11.18 -11.24 16.37
CA LEU A 107 -10.72 -10.95 17.72
C LEU A 107 -9.41 -11.69 18.06
N ARG A 108 -9.26 -12.93 17.59
CA ARG A 108 -8.00 -13.69 17.74
C ARG A 108 -6.83 -13.06 16.98
N ALA A 109 -7.08 -12.38 15.88
CA ALA A 109 -6.02 -11.62 15.17
C ALA A 109 -5.66 -10.32 15.89
N ILE A 110 -6.61 -9.68 16.58
CA ILE A 110 -6.39 -8.46 17.34
C ILE A 110 -5.61 -8.73 18.65
N ALA A 111 -5.95 -9.80 19.36
CA ALA A 111 -5.46 -10.07 20.70
C ALA A 111 -3.93 -9.99 20.86
N PRO A 112 -3.08 -10.56 20.00
CA PRO A 112 -1.63 -10.49 20.12
C PRO A 112 -1.05 -9.09 19.87
N GLN A 113 -1.84 -8.17 19.34
CA GLN A 113 -1.43 -6.80 19.02
C GLN A 113 -1.91 -5.77 20.07
N ALA A 114 -2.58 -6.20 21.15
CA ALA A 114 -3.25 -5.32 22.11
C ALA A 114 -2.34 -4.21 22.65
N GLU A 115 -1.09 -4.53 23.02
CA GLU A 115 -0.11 -3.54 23.49
C GLU A 115 0.28 -2.52 22.42
N LYS A 116 0.32 -2.94 21.14
CA LYS A 116 0.66 -2.05 20.03
C LYS A 116 -0.52 -1.17 19.60
N VAL A 117 -1.73 -1.57 19.93
CA VAL A 117 -2.97 -0.83 19.65
C VAL A 117 -3.03 0.45 20.47
N LYS A 118 -2.47 0.45 21.69
CA LYS A 118 -2.54 1.60 22.59
C LYS A 118 -1.97 2.86 21.92
N ASP A 119 -2.78 3.93 21.90
CA ASP A 119 -2.46 5.24 21.32
C ASP A 119 -2.10 5.22 19.81
N ALA A 120 -2.26 4.08 19.13
CA ALA A 120 -1.97 3.94 17.71
C ALA A 120 -3.13 4.39 16.81
N ILE A 121 -2.82 4.74 15.55
CA ILE A 121 -3.79 4.81 14.46
C ILE A 121 -3.86 3.41 13.85
N VAL A 122 -4.99 2.72 14.03
CA VAL A 122 -5.16 1.31 13.65
C VAL A 122 -6.00 1.18 12.39
N ARG A 123 -5.51 0.37 11.45
CA ARG A 123 -6.27 -0.12 10.30
C ARG A 123 -6.52 -1.62 10.47
N LEU A 124 -7.78 -1.99 10.71
CA LEU A 124 -8.20 -3.39 10.70
C LEU A 124 -8.62 -3.75 9.27
N GLN A 125 -7.82 -4.57 8.60
CA GLN A 125 -8.10 -5.09 7.26
C GLN A 125 -8.77 -6.45 7.38
N LEU A 126 -10.03 -6.54 6.95
CA LEU A 126 -10.82 -7.78 6.98
C LEU A 126 -10.93 -8.34 5.57
N SER A 127 -10.40 -9.53 5.37
CA SER A 127 -10.61 -10.32 4.16
C SER A 127 -11.74 -11.30 4.40
N LEU A 128 -12.91 -11.06 3.78
CA LEU A 128 -14.16 -11.77 4.02
C LEU A 128 -14.63 -12.48 2.75
N PRO A 129 -15.16 -13.72 2.83
CA PRO A 129 -15.95 -14.31 1.75
C PRO A 129 -17.21 -13.48 1.45
N GLU A 130 -17.68 -13.51 0.18
CA GLU A 130 -18.85 -12.72 -0.28
C GLU A 130 -20.12 -12.96 0.54
N GLU A 131 -20.26 -14.16 1.10
CA GLU A 131 -21.45 -14.60 1.84
C GLU A 131 -21.34 -14.44 3.36
N THR A 132 -20.27 -13.85 3.87
CA THR A 132 -20.05 -13.75 5.32
C THR A 132 -20.48 -12.36 5.83
N PRO A 133 -21.69 -12.20 6.39
CA PRO A 133 -22.09 -10.95 7.01
C PRO A 133 -21.44 -10.80 8.39
N ILE A 134 -20.58 -9.82 8.57
CA ILE A 134 -20.34 -9.30 9.92
C ILE A 134 -21.52 -8.38 10.23
N SER A 135 -22.43 -8.85 11.07
CA SER A 135 -23.57 -8.04 11.50
C SER A 135 -23.09 -6.77 12.22
N SER A 136 -23.82 -5.65 12.06
CA SER A 136 -23.50 -4.37 12.70
C SER A 136 -23.37 -4.46 14.22
N GLY A 137 -24.07 -5.40 14.87
CA GLY A 137 -23.96 -5.64 16.31
C GLY A 137 -22.63 -6.26 16.74
N ARG A 138 -21.95 -6.99 15.85
CA ARG A 138 -20.63 -7.60 16.14
C ARG A 138 -19.47 -6.68 15.76
N GLU A 139 -19.70 -5.61 14.99
CA GLU A 139 -18.71 -4.56 14.78
C GLU A 139 -18.38 -3.79 16.06
N SER A 140 -19.35 -3.68 16.99
CA SER A 140 -19.14 -3.07 18.31
C SER A 140 -18.07 -3.83 19.11
N ASP A 141 -18.05 -5.17 19.01
CA ASP A 141 -17.09 -6.01 19.74
C ASP A 141 -15.66 -5.78 19.20
N LEU A 142 -15.51 -5.60 17.89
CA LEU A 142 -14.23 -5.26 17.28
C LEU A 142 -13.74 -3.88 17.70
N ARG A 143 -14.65 -2.90 17.77
CA ARG A 143 -14.34 -1.55 18.25
C ARG A 143 -13.98 -1.55 19.73
N GLU A 144 -14.67 -2.34 20.55
CA GLU A 144 -14.35 -2.48 21.97
C GLU A 144 -12.97 -3.11 22.17
N ALA A 145 -12.61 -4.12 21.38
CA ALA A 145 -11.27 -4.73 21.41
C ALA A 145 -10.15 -3.75 21.00
N LEU A 146 -10.49 -2.72 20.22
CA LEU A 146 -9.56 -1.70 19.73
C LEU A 146 -9.72 -0.35 20.45
N LYS A 147 -10.47 -0.27 21.55
CA LYS A 147 -10.78 0.99 22.26
C LYS A 147 -9.57 1.75 22.78
N GLY A 148 -8.44 1.09 22.95
CA GLY A 148 -7.17 1.71 23.34
C GLY A 148 -6.48 2.48 22.22
N ALA A 149 -6.92 2.34 20.97
CA ALA A 149 -6.38 3.05 19.84
C ALA A 149 -6.77 4.54 19.86
N TYR A 150 -5.89 5.38 19.32
CA TYR A 150 -6.22 6.79 19.09
C TYR A 150 -7.29 6.96 18.00
N TYR A 151 -7.17 6.15 16.93
CA TYR A 151 -8.14 6.13 15.85
C TYR A 151 -8.20 4.73 15.22
N VAL A 152 -9.40 4.31 14.79
CA VAL A 152 -9.62 3.00 14.18
C VAL A 152 -10.36 3.16 12.85
N THR A 153 -9.80 2.61 11.80
CA THR A 153 -10.48 2.38 10.52
C THR A 153 -10.63 0.89 10.26
N ILE A 154 -11.79 0.47 9.76
CA ILE A 154 -12.06 -0.92 9.38
C ILE A 154 -12.24 -0.97 7.87
N ALA A 155 -11.28 -1.56 7.19
CA ALA A 155 -11.30 -1.81 5.75
C ALA A 155 -11.75 -3.24 5.49
N ARG A 156 -12.75 -3.42 4.62
CA ARG A 156 -13.28 -4.74 4.24
C ARG A 156 -12.89 -5.01 2.79
N ASP A 157 -12.12 -6.07 2.60
CA ASP A 157 -11.86 -6.64 1.28
C ASP A 157 -12.74 -7.89 1.13
N ILE A 158 -13.79 -7.74 0.33
CA ILE A 158 -14.70 -8.84 0.04
C ILE A 158 -14.06 -9.66 -1.08
N LYS A 159 -13.48 -10.81 -0.72
CA LYS A 159 -13.04 -11.80 -1.69
C LYS A 159 -14.26 -12.33 -2.43
N ARG A 160 -14.60 -11.67 -3.54
CA ARG A 160 -15.49 -12.28 -4.50
C ARG A 160 -14.79 -13.54 -4.98
N GLU A 161 -15.39 -14.71 -4.76
CA GLU A 161 -14.95 -15.89 -5.50
C GLU A 161 -14.88 -15.45 -6.96
N ALA A 162 -13.68 -15.51 -7.51
CA ALA A 162 -13.54 -15.34 -8.96
C ALA A 162 -14.45 -16.43 -9.54
N ARG A 163 -15.71 -16.05 -9.83
CA ARG A 163 -16.60 -16.95 -10.54
C ARG A 163 -15.74 -17.45 -11.68
N ARG A 164 -15.57 -18.76 -11.76
CA ARG A 164 -14.90 -19.46 -12.86
C ARG A 164 -15.60 -19.08 -14.17
N ARG A 165 -15.40 -17.80 -14.59
CA ARG A 165 -16.03 -17.24 -15.79
C ARG A 165 -15.36 -17.75 -17.07
N LEU A 166 -14.16 -18.32 -16.90
CA LEU A 166 -13.32 -18.82 -17.99
C LEU A 166 -12.55 -20.04 -17.48
N GLY A 167 -13.13 -21.19 -17.22
CA GLY A 167 -12.43 -22.44 -16.92
C GLY A 167 -11.05 -22.33 -16.25
N SER A 168 -10.33 -23.40 -16.11
CA SER A 168 -8.97 -23.48 -15.50
C SER A 168 -7.84 -22.96 -16.43
N TRP A 169 -8.11 -21.99 -17.30
CA TRP A 169 -7.14 -21.48 -18.28
C TRP A 169 -6.35 -20.31 -17.71
N THR A 170 -5.03 -20.34 -17.86
CA THR A 170 -4.17 -19.18 -17.60
C THR A 170 -4.36 -18.14 -18.71
N ALA A 171 -4.15 -16.85 -18.41
CA ALA A 171 -4.36 -15.77 -19.36
C ALA A 171 -3.52 -15.90 -20.66
N GLU A 172 -2.45 -16.69 -20.64
CA GLU A 172 -1.56 -16.94 -21.76
C GLU A 172 -2.03 -18.08 -22.69
N GLU A 173 -3.02 -18.88 -22.28
CA GLU A 173 -3.49 -20.05 -23.04
C GLU A 173 -4.84 -19.82 -23.73
N ILE A 174 -5.50 -18.69 -23.49
CA ILE A 174 -6.85 -18.44 -24.04
C ILE A 174 -6.75 -17.78 -25.40
N LYS A 175 -7.18 -18.49 -26.44
CA LYS A 175 -7.40 -17.85 -27.74
C LYS A 175 -8.54 -16.83 -27.61
N PRO A 176 -8.39 -15.62 -28.18
CA PRO A 176 -9.38 -14.55 -28.05
C PRO A 176 -10.81 -14.96 -28.43
N LEU A 177 -10.97 -15.82 -29.43
CA LEU A 177 -12.29 -16.34 -29.88
C LEU A 177 -12.91 -17.28 -28.85
N ASP A 178 -12.12 -18.13 -28.19
CA ASP A 178 -12.62 -19.05 -27.15
C ASP A 178 -13.07 -18.24 -25.92
N ALA A 179 -12.33 -17.19 -25.58
CA ALA A 179 -12.71 -16.24 -24.53
C ALA A 179 -14.04 -15.53 -24.86
N LEU A 180 -14.19 -15.04 -26.08
CA LEU A 180 -15.41 -14.39 -26.55
C LEU A 180 -16.61 -15.36 -26.46
N LYS A 181 -16.45 -16.59 -26.96
CA LYS A 181 -17.51 -17.61 -26.92
C LYS A 181 -17.94 -17.90 -25.49
N THR A 182 -16.99 -18.20 -24.60
CA THR A 182 -17.27 -18.50 -23.19
C THR A 182 -17.97 -17.32 -22.49
N TRP A 183 -17.55 -16.09 -22.79
CA TRP A 183 -18.19 -14.90 -22.26
C TRP A 183 -19.64 -14.74 -22.75
N LEU A 184 -19.91 -14.94 -24.06
CA LEU A 184 -21.26 -14.88 -24.63
C LEU A 184 -22.19 -15.95 -24.03
N GLU A 185 -21.69 -17.16 -23.84
CA GLU A 185 -22.41 -18.26 -23.17
C GLU A 185 -22.74 -17.91 -21.73
N SER A 186 -21.78 -17.31 -20.99
CA SER A 186 -22.00 -16.86 -19.61
C SER A 186 -23.07 -15.78 -19.47
N LYS A 187 -23.28 -15.01 -20.55
CA LYS A 187 -24.32 -13.97 -20.65
C LYS A 187 -25.66 -14.49 -21.12
N LYS A 188 -25.77 -15.83 -21.29
CA LYS A 188 -27.01 -16.49 -21.80
C LYS A 188 -27.50 -15.90 -23.14
N VAL A 189 -26.57 -15.53 -24.02
CA VAL A 189 -26.87 -15.09 -25.40
C VAL A 189 -27.36 -16.28 -26.18
N THR A 190 -28.36 -16.07 -27.05
CA THR A 190 -28.94 -17.17 -27.88
C THR A 190 -27.91 -17.74 -28.85
N PRO A 191 -27.97 -19.06 -29.18
CA PRO A 191 -26.99 -19.70 -30.04
C PRO A 191 -26.85 -19.03 -31.42
N GLU A 192 -27.97 -18.56 -32.01
CA GLU A 192 -27.97 -17.84 -33.29
C GLU A 192 -27.18 -16.54 -33.20
N ARG A 193 -27.35 -15.82 -32.10
CA ARG A 193 -26.63 -14.55 -31.85
C ARG A 193 -25.15 -14.78 -31.58
N ILE A 194 -24.80 -15.85 -30.86
CA ILE A 194 -23.40 -16.25 -30.60
C ILE A 194 -22.70 -16.49 -31.95
N LYS A 195 -23.32 -17.22 -32.87
CA LYS A 195 -22.72 -17.50 -34.19
C LYS A 195 -22.37 -16.22 -34.94
N VAL A 196 -23.30 -15.27 -35.02
CA VAL A 196 -23.07 -13.97 -35.69
C VAL A 196 -21.92 -13.19 -34.99
N LEU A 197 -21.91 -13.13 -33.66
CA LEU A 197 -20.89 -12.40 -32.93
C LEU A 197 -19.50 -13.06 -33.04
N MET A 198 -19.44 -14.37 -33.17
CA MET A 198 -18.19 -15.09 -33.41
C MET A 198 -17.62 -14.79 -34.80
N GLU A 199 -18.46 -14.74 -35.84
CA GLU A 199 -18.06 -14.34 -37.21
C GLU A 199 -17.49 -12.91 -37.24
N TYR A 200 -18.06 -11.97 -36.48
CA TYR A 200 -17.51 -10.63 -36.34
C TYR A 200 -16.15 -10.63 -35.54
N GLY A 201 -16.06 -11.44 -34.50
CA GLY A 201 -14.83 -11.60 -33.73
C GLY A 201 -13.67 -12.15 -34.57
N GLU A 202 -13.94 -13.12 -35.45
CA GLU A 202 -12.94 -13.66 -36.39
C GLU A 202 -12.42 -12.59 -37.35
N LYS A 203 -13.32 -11.75 -37.90
CA LYS A 203 -12.92 -10.67 -38.82
C LYS A 203 -12.02 -9.64 -38.13
N LEU A 204 -12.35 -9.26 -36.91
CA LEU A 204 -11.57 -8.28 -36.13
C LEU A 204 -10.16 -8.78 -35.69
N LEU A 205 -9.93 -10.08 -35.75
CA LEU A 205 -8.61 -10.67 -35.44
C LEU A 205 -7.76 -10.88 -36.71
N GLN A 206 -8.29 -10.65 -37.90
CA GLN A 206 -7.59 -10.79 -39.18
C GLN A 206 -7.05 -9.45 -39.71
N ASP A 207 -7.52 -8.32 -39.16
CA ASP A 207 -7.00 -6.96 -39.38
C ASP A 207 -5.92 -6.62 -38.34
#